data_943813160691293824b0b467242a655f
#
_entry.id   943813160691293824b0b467242a655f
#
_cell.length_a   1.000
_cell.length_b   1.000
_cell.length_c   1.000
_cell.angle_alpha   90.00
_cell.angle_beta   90.00
_cell.angle_gamma   90.00
#
_symmetry.space_group_name_H-M   'P 1'
#
loop_
_entity.id
_entity.type
_entity.pdbx_description
1 polymer ?
#
loop_
_entity_poly.entity_id
_entity_poly.type
_entity_poly.pdbx_seq_one_letter_code
_entity_poly.pdbx_strand_id
1 'polypeptide(L)'
;MTRIEVVAAVIHGEHEGSPDHILISQRPNHLHQGGLWEFPGGKIEGHETPYQGLLRELKEELDIVVTKATPLMQITHDYPDKKVSLDIWTVTEFNGLPLGVEGQEVRWVSLQDLPNFKFPAANQLILARLCDQD
;
A
#
# COMPACT_ATOMS: atom_id res chain seq x y z
N MET A 1 16.45 18.72 -4.90
CA MET A 1 16.15 17.27 -4.90
C MET A 1 14.67 17.08 -5.23
N THR A 2 14.42 16.28 -6.23
CA THR A 2 13.06 16.03 -6.69
C THR A 2 12.34 15.08 -5.73
N ARG A 3 11.06 15.35 -5.46
CA ARG A 3 10.26 14.48 -4.63
C ARG A 3 9.76 13.30 -5.46
N ILE A 4 9.88 12.10 -4.91
CA ILE A 4 9.39 10.88 -5.55
C ILE A 4 7.89 10.75 -5.26
N GLU A 5 7.10 10.63 -6.30
CA GLU A 5 5.65 10.49 -6.15
C GLU A 5 5.25 9.02 -6.23
N VAL A 6 4.58 8.56 -5.17
CA VAL A 6 4.21 7.16 -4.98
C VAL A 6 2.72 7.09 -4.69
N VAL A 7 2.06 6.09 -5.24
CA VAL A 7 0.67 5.78 -4.90
C VAL A 7 0.65 4.46 -4.15
N ALA A 8 -0.22 4.34 -3.16
CA ALA A 8 -0.35 3.11 -2.40
C ALA A 8 -1.81 2.87 -2.02
N ALA A 9 -2.13 1.62 -1.71
CA ALA A 9 -3.50 1.21 -1.48
C ALA A 9 -3.69 0.57 -0.12
N VAL A 10 -4.75 0.99 0.58
CA VAL A 10 -5.30 0.26 1.72
C VAL A 10 -6.39 -0.63 1.13
N ILE A 11 -6.05 -1.90 0.93
CA ILE A 11 -6.94 -2.87 0.27
C ILE A 11 -7.71 -3.63 1.33
N HIS A 12 -9.04 -3.43 1.33
CA HIS A 12 -9.93 -4.10 2.27
C HIS A 12 -10.43 -5.41 1.70
N GLY A 13 -10.53 -6.44 2.55
CA GLY A 13 -11.07 -7.70 2.11
C GLY A 13 -11.40 -8.62 3.27
N GLU A 14 -11.88 -9.83 2.91
CA GLU A 14 -12.16 -10.88 3.86
C GLU A 14 -11.02 -11.87 3.90
N HIS A 15 -10.80 -12.43 5.09
CA HIS A 15 -9.85 -13.52 5.24
C HIS A 15 -10.42 -14.47 6.29
N GLU A 16 -10.52 -15.74 5.93
CA GLU A 16 -11.08 -16.78 6.81
C GLU A 16 -12.45 -16.41 7.38
N GLY A 17 -13.27 -15.78 6.55
CA GLY A 17 -14.62 -15.40 6.91
C GLY A 17 -14.75 -14.09 7.68
N SER A 18 -13.64 -13.43 8.00
CA SER A 18 -13.66 -12.15 8.71
C SER A 18 -13.46 -10.99 7.73
N PRO A 19 -14.33 -9.97 7.74
CA PRO A 19 -14.31 -8.92 6.72
C PRO A 19 -13.30 -7.80 6.94
N ASP A 20 -12.76 -7.64 8.15
CA ASP A 20 -11.95 -6.47 8.46
C ASP A 20 -10.46 -6.74 8.34
N HIS A 21 -10.03 -7.12 7.15
CA HIS A 21 -8.62 -7.38 6.89
C HIS A 21 -8.07 -6.41 5.84
N ILE A 22 -6.78 -6.11 5.99
CA ILE A 22 -6.03 -5.24 5.08
C ILE A 22 -4.90 -6.05 4.48
N LEU A 23 -4.68 -5.90 3.18
CA LEU A 23 -3.58 -6.59 2.51
C LEU A 23 -2.30 -5.76 2.61
N ILE A 24 -1.24 -6.38 3.12
CA ILE A 24 0.08 -5.75 3.17
C ILE A 24 1.10 -6.65 2.46
N SER A 25 2.21 -6.05 2.03
CA SER A 25 3.28 -6.79 1.38
C SER A 25 4.61 -6.43 2.02
N GLN A 26 5.57 -7.36 1.94
CA GLN A 26 6.89 -7.16 2.54
C GLN A 26 7.89 -6.72 1.47
N ARG A 27 8.64 -5.66 1.74
CA ARG A 27 9.66 -5.19 0.83
C ARG A 27 10.83 -6.18 0.79
N PRO A 28 11.40 -6.45 -0.40
CA PRO A 28 12.59 -7.28 -0.49
C PRO A 28 13.74 -6.73 0.35
N ASN A 29 14.52 -7.60 0.96
CA ASN A 29 15.57 -7.21 1.89
C ASN A 29 16.66 -6.32 1.27
N HIS A 30 16.87 -6.42 -0.04
CA HIS A 30 17.95 -5.68 -0.72
C HIS A 30 17.55 -4.26 -1.12
N LEU A 31 16.30 -3.86 -0.88
CA LEU A 31 15.82 -2.53 -1.25
C LEU A 31 15.86 -1.59 -0.05
N HIS A 32 15.69 -0.27 -0.33
CA HIS A 32 15.53 0.73 0.72
C HIS A 32 14.37 0.31 1.64
N GLN A 33 14.61 0.36 2.95
CA GLN A 33 13.63 -0.10 3.95
C GLN A 33 13.27 -1.57 3.76
N GLY A 34 14.23 -2.38 3.29
CA GLY A 34 14.00 -3.79 3.03
C GLY A 34 13.63 -4.57 4.28
N GLY A 35 12.79 -5.58 4.12
CA GLY A 35 12.30 -6.40 5.22
C GLY A 35 11.11 -5.81 5.95
N LEU A 36 10.82 -4.53 5.75
CA LEU A 36 9.66 -3.89 6.36
C LEU A 36 8.41 -4.17 5.52
N TRP A 37 7.26 -4.04 6.15
CA TRP A 37 5.98 -4.21 5.48
C TRP A 37 5.51 -2.89 4.92
N GLU A 38 4.63 -2.95 3.91
CA GLU A 38 4.12 -1.75 3.28
C GLU A 38 2.72 -2.00 2.71
N PHE A 39 2.02 -0.91 2.45
CA PHE A 39 0.78 -0.97 1.70
C PHE A 39 1.16 -1.05 0.21
N PRO A 40 0.56 -1.97 -0.55
CA PRO A 40 0.97 -2.18 -1.95
C PRO A 40 0.82 -0.93 -2.80
N GLY A 41 1.74 -0.72 -3.72
CA GLY A 41 1.74 0.42 -4.61
C GLY A 41 3.10 0.61 -5.24
N GLY A 42 3.35 1.79 -5.77
CA GLY A 42 4.63 2.09 -6.39
C GLY A 42 4.68 3.49 -6.96
N LYS A 43 5.73 3.76 -7.72
CA LYS A 43 5.95 5.08 -8.29
C LYS A 43 4.93 5.41 -9.37
N ILE A 44 4.42 6.65 -9.34
CA ILE A 44 3.57 7.17 -10.39
C ILE A 44 4.45 7.58 -11.56
N GLU A 45 4.12 7.14 -12.76
CA GLU A 45 4.87 7.53 -13.95
C GLU A 45 4.40 8.89 -14.46
N GLY A 46 5.29 9.61 -15.18
CA GLY A 46 5.09 11.02 -15.48
C GLY A 46 3.82 11.37 -16.23
N HIS A 47 3.26 10.43 -16.97
CA HIS A 47 2.05 10.67 -17.77
C HIS A 47 0.78 10.14 -17.10
N GLU A 48 0.91 9.58 -15.90
CA GLU A 48 -0.22 8.97 -15.19
C GLU A 48 -0.82 9.92 -14.16
N THR A 49 -2.14 9.81 -14.01
CA THR A 49 -2.77 10.34 -12.80
C THR A 49 -2.49 9.37 -11.64
N PRO A 50 -2.63 9.80 -10.39
CA PRO A 50 -2.47 8.88 -9.27
C PRO A 50 -3.38 7.64 -9.38
N TYR A 51 -4.62 7.81 -9.81
CA TYR A 51 -5.53 6.69 -9.97
C TYR A 51 -5.03 5.70 -11.03
N GLN A 52 -4.55 6.21 -12.16
CA GLN A 52 -4.01 5.35 -13.21
C GLN A 52 -2.79 4.58 -12.71
N GLY A 53 -1.91 5.25 -11.97
CA GLY A 53 -0.74 4.61 -11.37
C GLY A 53 -1.13 3.52 -10.39
N LEU A 54 -2.17 3.77 -9.59
CA LEU A 54 -2.67 2.80 -8.64
C LEU A 54 -3.12 1.51 -9.35
N LEU A 55 -3.96 1.66 -10.37
CA LEU A 55 -4.48 0.50 -11.10
C LEU A 55 -3.35 -0.30 -11.74
N ARG A 56 -2.38 0.39 -12.36
CA ARG A 56 -1.26 -0.27 -12.99
C ARG A 56 -0.37 -1.00 -11.98
N GLU A 57 -0.02 -0.33 -10.90
CA GLU A 57 0.85 -0.93 -9.87
C GLU A 57 0.21 -2.16 -9.24
N LEU A 58 -1.07 -2.10 -8.90
CA LEU A 58 -1.72 -3.25 -8.27
C LEU A 58 -1.89 -4.41 -9.24
N LYS A 59 -2.06 -4.13 -10.53
CA LYS A 59 -2.09 -5.18 -11.54
C LYS A 59 -0.71 -5.84 -11.67
N GLU A 60 0.35 -5.04 -11.70
CA GLU A 60 1.73 -5.55 -11.83
C GLU A 60 2.18 -6.33 -10.60
N GLU A 61 1.91 -5.80 -9.42
CA GLU A 61 2.43 -6.40 -8.17
C GLU A 61 1.60 -7.54 -7.64
N LEU A 62 0.29 -7.47 -7.80
CA LEU A 62 -0.65 -8.39 -7.14
C LEU A 62 -1.53 -9.17 -8.09
N ASP A 63 -1.52 -8.81 -9.37
CA ASP A 63 -2.38 -9.41 -10.40
C ASP A 63 -3.87 -9.26 -10.09
N ILE A 64 -4.25 -8.09 -9.58
CA ILE A 64 -5.65 -7.77 -9.34
C ILE A 64 -6.09 -6.60 -10.21
N VAL A 65 -7.40 -6.54 -10.52
CA VAL A 65 -8.00 -5.44 -11.26
C VAL A 65 -8.92 -4.69 -10.32
N VAL A 66 -8.53 -3.47 -9.98
CA VAL A 66 -9.30 -2.62 -9.06
C VAL A 66 -10.54 -2.11 -9.77
N THR A 67 -11.70 -2.26 -9.14
CA THR A 67 -12.97 -1.79 -9.69
C THR A 67 -13.56 -0.64 -8.88
N LYS A 68 -13.14 -0.49 -7.61
CA LYS A 68 -13.64 0.62 -6.80
C LYS A 68 -12.57 1.07 -5.81
N ALA A 69 -12.19 2.34 -5.91
CA ALA A 69 -11.21 2.95 -5.02
C ALA A 69 -11.53 4.42 -4.83
N THR A 70 -11.24 4.93 -3.64
CA THR A 70 -11.44 6.34 -3.29
C THR A 70 -10.20 6.90 -2.62
N PRO A 71 -9.91 8.21 -2.81
CA PRO A 71 -8.76 8.82 -2.12
C PRO A 71 -8.94 8.78 -0.61
N LEU A 72 -7.87 8.49 0.11
CA LEU A 72 -7.89 8.46 1.57
C LEU A 72 -7.11 9.62 2.17
N MET A 73 -5.85 9.78 1.78
CA MET A 73 -4.99 10.82 2.33
C MET A 73 -3.74 10.99 1.50
N GLN A 74 -3.03 12.09 1.71
CA GLN A 74 -1.73 12.34 1.10
C GLN A 74 -0.72 12.59 2.20
N ILE A 75 0.47 12.04 2.03
CA ILE A 75 1.55 12.13 3.01
C ILE A 75 2.81 12.58 2.30
N THR A 76 3.52 13.54 2.87
CA THR A 76 4.87 13.86 2.42
C THR A 76 5.84 13.51 3.55
N HIS A 77 6.96 12.89 3.20
CA HIS A 77 7.94 12.49 4.18
C HIS A 77 9.34 12.60 3.60
N ASP A 78 10.24 13.20 4.37
CA ASP A 78 11.63 13.36 3.95
C ASP A 78 12.50 12.38 4.71
N TYR A 79 12.93 11.31 4.01
CA TYR A 79 13.94 10.40 4.53
C TYR A 79 15.31 11.05 4.35
N PRO A 80 16.33 10.60 5.08
CA PRO A 80 17.67 11.17 4.93
C PRO A 80 18.21 11.13 3.51
N ASP A 81 17.82 10.11 2.73
CA ASP A 81 18.35 9.89 1.38
C ASP A 81 17.37 10.27 0.27
N LYS A 82 16.11 10.59 0.59
CA LYS A 82 15.13 10.94 -0.45
C LYS A 82 13.88 11.58 0.13
N LYS A 83 13.18 12.34 -0.69
CA LYS A 83 11.89 12.92 -0.35
C LYS A 83 10.78 12.16 -1.06
N VAL A 84 9.72 11.82 -0.33
CA VAL A 84 8.65 10.99 -0.86
C VAL A 84 7.30 11.66 -0.64
N SER A 85 6.43 11.60 -1.65
CA SER A 85 5.04 12.01 -1.55
C SER A 85 4.18 10.80 -1.81
N LEU A 86 3.32 10.43 -0.84
CA LEU A 86 2.46 9.27 -0.94
C LEU A 86 1.01 9.68 -1.11
N ASP A 87 0.39 9.19 -2.17
CA ASP A 87 -1.02 9.36 -2.44
C ASP A 87 -1.71 8.05 -2.08
N ILE A 88 -2.49 8.05 -1.01
CA ILE A 88 -3.05 6.83 -0.44
C ILE A 88 -4.52 6.70 -0.81
N TRP A 89 -4.90 5.54 -1.32
CA TRP A 89 -6.26 5.23 -1.75
C TRP A 89 -6.81 4.06 -0.97
N THR A 90 -8.12 4.09 -0.73
CA THR A 90 -8.84 2.95 -0.15
C THR A 90 -9.43 2.14 -1.30
N VAL A 91 -9.08 0.86 -1.37
CA VAL A 91 -9.59 -0.07 -2.38
C VAL A 91 -10.61 -0.98 -1.71
N THR A 92 -11.86 -0.91 -2.17
CA THR A 92 -12.95 -1.69 -1.57
C THR A 92 -13.45 -2.82 -2.47
N GLU A 93 -13.18 -2.76 -3.77
CA GLU A 93 -13.59 -3.81 -4.69
C GLU A 93 -12.53 -4.04 -5.76
N PHE A 94 -12.26 -5.30 -6.02
CA PHE A 94 -11.31 -5.69 -7.05
C PHE A 94 -11.62 -7.10 -7.52
N ASN A 95 -11.13 -7.45 -8.73
CA ASN A 95 -11.23 -8.80 -9.28
C ASN A 95 -9.88 -9.46 -9.25
N GLY A 96 -9.87 -10.76 -9.02
CA GLY A 96 -8.64 -11.54 -8.98
C GLY A 96 -8.27 -11.91 -7.55
N LEU A 97 -7.30 -12.81 -7.43
CA LEU A 97 -6.79 -13.27 -6.14
C LEU A 97 -5.41 -12.66 -5.97
N PRO A 98 -5.19 -11.81 -4.95
CA PRO A 98 -3.89 -11.15 -4.79
C PRO A 98 -2.75 -12.15 -4.64
N LEU A 99 -1.70 -11.93 -5.42
CA LEU A 99 -0.50 -12.77 -5.42
C LEU A 99 0.73 -11.89 -5.30
N GLY A 100 1.80 -12.41 -4.70
CA GLY A 100 3.09 -11.74 -4.71
C GLY A 100 3.80 -12.00 -6.02
N VAL A 101 3.41 -11.29 -7.07
CA VAL A 101 3.88 -11.51 -8.44
C VAL A 101 5.40 -11.39 -8.56
N GLU A 102 5.99 -10.50 -7.76
CA GLU A 102 7.44 -10.26 -7.78
C GLU A 102 8.20 -11.11 -6.75
N GLY A 103 7.53 -12.10 -6.18
CA GLY A 103 8.14 -12.98 -5.17
C GLY A 103 8.04 -12.44 -3.76
N GLN A 104 7.44 -11.28 -3.57
CA GLN A 104 7.25 -10.70 -2.24
C GLN A 104 6.15 -11.44 -1.48
N GLU A 105 6.28 -11.48 -0.16
CA GLU A 105 5.21 -12.03 0.66
C GLU A 105 4.06 -11.03 0.72
N VAL A 106 2.83 -11.52 0.60
CA VAL A 106 1.63 -10.72 0.82
C VAL A 106 0.81 -11.40 1.90
N ARG A 107 0.13 -10.60 2.71
CA ARG A 107 -0.60 -11.13 3.87
C ARG A 107 -1.83 -10.29 4.18
N TRP A 108 -2.93 -10.99 4.46
CA TRP A 108 -4.13 -10.35 5.00
C TRP A 108 -3.97 -10.22 6.50
N VAL A 109 -4.13 -9.01 7.03
CA VAL A 109 -3.92 -8.73 8.45
C VAL A 109 -5.14 -7.99 8.99
N SER A 110 -5.63 -8.40 10.16
CA SER A 110 -6.73 -7.68 10.80
C SER A 110 -6.27 -6.29 11.23
N LEU A 111 -7.21 -5.36 11.33
CA LEU A 111 -6.88 -4.01 11.80
C LEU A 111 -6.22 -4.04 13.19
N GLN A 112 -6.64 -4.97 14.04
CA GLN A 112 -6.09 -5.10 15.38
C GLN A 112 -4.62 -5.51 15.36
N ASP A 113 -4.23 -6.31 14.38
CA ASP A 113 -2.86 -6.84 14.30
C ASP A 113 -1.90 -5.97 13.50
N LEU A 114 -2.41 -5.00 12.73
CA LEU A 114 -1.55 -4.13 11.93
C LEU A 114 -0.41 -3.48 12.73
N PRO A 115 -0.63 -2.98 13.95
CA PRO A 115 0.46 -2.34 14.70
C PRO A 115 1.59 -3.30 15.09
N ASN A 116 1.38 -4.61 14.96
CA ASN A 116 2.41 -5.60 15.28
C ASN A 116 3.43 -5.80 14.15
N PHE A 117 3.18 -5.21 12.99
CA PHE A 117 4.08 -5.29 11.84
C PHE A 117 4.92 -4.03 11.74
N LYS A 118 6.15 -4.17 11.23
CA LYS A 118 7.07 -3.03 11.12
C LYS A 118 6.92 -2.39 9.75
N PHE A 119 6.63 -1.09 9.76
CA PHE A 119 6.43 -0.30 8.55
C PHE A 119 7.46 0.84 8.49
N PRO A 120 7.82 1.33 7.29
CA PRO A 120 8.64 2.54 7.17
C PRO A 120 7.94 3.74 7.80
N ALA A 121 8.74 4.77 8.15
CA ALA A 121 8.23 5.94 8.86
C ALA A 121 7.04 6.60 8.16
N ALA A 122 7.09 6.72 6.82
CA ALA A 122 6.02 7.38 6.07
C ALA A 122 4.69 6.64 6.23
N ASN A 123 4.72 5.33 6.42
CA ASN A 123 3.50 4.51 6.54
C ASN A 123 2.86 4.60 7.94
N GLN A 124 3.58 5.14 8.92
CA GLN A 124 3.03 5.26 10.28
C GLN A 124 1.79 6.14 10.33
N LEU A 125 1.73 7.16 9.46
CA LEU A 125 0.55 8.03 9.39
C LEU A 125 -0.67 7.29 8.84
N ILE A 126 -0.44 6.32 7.95
CA ILE A 126 -1.53 5.48 7.43
C ILE A 126 -2.06 4.60 8.55
N LEU A 127 -1.16 4.00 9.32
CA LEU A 127 -1.54 3.16 10.46
C LEU A 127 -2.35 3.95 11.46
N ALA A 128 -1.91 5.15 11.80
CA ALA A 128 -2.62 6.00 12.74
C ALA A 128 -4.04 6.29 12.25
N ARG A 129 -4.18 6.60 10.95
CA ARG A 129 -5.49 6.88 10.38
C ARG A 129 -6.42 5.67 10.47
N LEU A 130 -5.90 4.48 10.18
CA LEU A 130 -6.70 3.26 10.20
C LEU A 130 -7.07 2.82 11.60
N CYS A 131 -6.13 2.94 12.53
CA CYS A 131 -6.34 2.46 13.90
C CYS A 131 -7.14 3.43 14.77
N ASP A 132 -7.20 4.71 14.39
CA ASP A 132 -7.94 5.73 15.12
C ASP A 132 -9.42 5.80 14.74
N GLN A 133 -9.87 4.96 13.83
CA GLN A 133 -11.28 4.92 13.43
C GLN A 133 -12.04 4.04 14.40
N ASP A 134 -12.98 4.62 15.07
CA ASP A 134 -13.90 3.90 15.94
C ASP A 134 -15.19 3.56 15.23
#